data_54e039952cb1d8ff9f30c2348f8b9dde
#
_entry.id   54e039952cb1d8ff9f30c2348f8b9dde
#
_cell.length_a   1.000
_cell.length_b   1.000
_cell.length_c   1.000
_cell.angle_alpha   90.00
_cell.angle_beta   90.00
_cell.angle_gamma   90.00
#
_symmetry.space_group_name_H-M   'P 1'
#
loop_
_entity.id
_entity.type
_entity.pdbx_description
1 polymer ?
#
loop_
_entity_poly.entity_id
_entity_poly.type
_entity_poly.pdbx_seq_one_letter_code
_entity_poly.pdbx_strand_id
1 'polypeptide(L)'
;MSQTVDSVLVPTDGSEGARIGARRGIDLADTVDADLHVLSVVETRDIEGGLDSHEQTEREQLLEEEAEGAVDSIARLARTHLSGRITTAVEPGIPFQTINDYVDTHDIDLVVMGTQGQTGFERVVLGSVAERTVRTAAVPTITVTPDADIVEVGEQRYENVLLPTDGSEGAELAIDWGITLAGLFDATVHTVYSVDTSRFGSAEGTEIHGSLEQTGQEALETVKERARAADVSLAGSLASGPAARTILSYSEEHEIDLIVMGTHGRSGLSRYLIGSVTETVVRNATVPVCCVPMQ
;
A
#
# COMPACT_ATOMS: atom_id res chain seq x y z
N MET A 1 2.13 -17.89 12.06
CA MET A 1 2.91 -17.00 12.96
C MET A 1 2.13 -15.73 13.07
N SER A 2 1.97 -15.16 14.27
CA SER A 2 1.35 -13.81 14.39
C SER A 2 2.29 -12.84 13.71
N GLN A 3 1.81 -12.17 12.69
CA GLN A 3 2.54 -11.06 12.05
C GLN A 3 2.41 -9.86 13.00
N THR A 4 3.52 -9.27 13.40
CA THR A 4 3.56 -8.04 14.17
C THR A 4 4.04 -6.92 13.24
N VAL A 5 3.65 -5.69 13.51
CA VAL A 5 4.16 -4.50 12.82
C VAL A 5 4.89 -3.69 13.88
N ASP A 6 6.20 -3.94 14.00
CA ASP A 6 7.04 -3.29 15.00
C ASP A 6 7.80 -2.08 14.42
N SER A 7 7.90 -2.01 13.06
CA SER A 7 8.62 -0.96 12.34
C SER A 7 7.95 -0.54 11.03
N VAL A 8 7.76 0.76 10.86
CA VAL A 8 7.13 1.37 9.68
C VAL A 8 8.13 2.29 8.98
N LEU A 9 8.33 2.11 7.66
CA LEU A 9 9.15 2.99 6.83
C LEU A 9 8.27 3.97 6.04
N VAL A 10 8.61 5.24 6.12
CA VAL A 10 8.02 6.33 5.33
C VAL A 10 9.10 6.93 4.43
N PRO A 11 9.16 6.54 3.15
CA PRO A 11 9.99 7.21 2.16
C PRO A 11 9.43 8.58 1.79
N THR A 12 10.30 9.57 1.60
CA THR A 12 9.90 10.93 1.23
C THR A 12 10.86 11.56 0.23
N ASP A 13 10.32 12.33 -0.71
CA ASP A 13 11.05 13.22 -1.62
C ASP A 13 10.71 14.70 -1.33
N GLY A 14 10.03 14.99 -0.20
CA GLY A 14 9.59 16.31 0.18
C GLY A 14 8.36 16.83 -0.58
N SER A 15 7.82 16.07 -1.55
CA SER A 15 6.61 16.44 -2.30
C SER A 15 5.35 16.42 -1.42
N GLU A 16 4.28 17.03 -1.91
CA GLU A 16 2.99 17.00 -1.21
C GLU A 16 2.42 15.58 -1.15
N GLY A 17 2.57 14.78 -2.21
CA GLY A 17 2.16 13.38 -2.20
C GLY A 17 2.91 12.56 -1.15
N ALA A 18 4.22 12.76 -0.99
CA ALA A 18 5.00 12.12 0.05
C ALA A 18 4.57 12.56 1.46
N ARG A 19 4.18 13.83 1.65
CA ARG A 19 3.65 14.33 2.93
C ARG A 19 2.31 13.69 3.30
N ILE A 20 1.42 13.47 2.33
CA ILE A 20 0.14 12.77 2.54
C ILE A 20 0.43 11.32 2.97
N GLY A 21 1.34 10.62 2.27
CA GLY A 21 1.77 9.29 2.68
C GLY A 21 2.39 9.27 4.08
N ALA A 22 3.22 10.28 4.42
CA ALA A 22 3.86 10.38 5.72
C ALA A 22 2.86 10.57 6.87
N ARG A 23 1.82 11.38 6.70
CA ARG A 23 0.75 11.52 7.70
C ARG A 23 0.10 10.17 8.01
N ARG A 24 -0.24 9.41 6.98
CA ARG A 24 -0.80 8.05 7.12
C ARG A 24 0.17 7.08 7.79
N GLY A 25 1.47 7.17 7.45
CA GLY A 25 2.50 6.35 8.09
C GLY A 25 2.67 6.67 9.57
N ILE A 26 2.57 7.95 9.96
CA ILE A 26 2.59 8.38 11.36
C ILE A 26 1.36 7.86 12.11
N ASP A 27 0.15 8.05 11.57
CA ASP A 27 -1.09 7.55 12.18
C ASP A 27 -1.05 6.05 12.39
N LEU A 28 -0.55 5.32 11.39
CA LEU A 28 -0.46 3.87 11.47
C LEU A 28 0.55 3.44 12.53
N ALA A 29 1.76 4.04 12.55
CA ALA A 29 2.78 3.74 13.54
C ALA A 29 2.29 4.03 14.98
N ASP A 30 1.53 5.12 15.19
CA ASP A 30 0.90 5.44 16.46
C ASP A 30 -0.14 4.39 16.86
N THR A 31 -0.99 4.00 15.92
CA THR A 31 -2.08 3.03 16.18
C THR A 31 -1.55 1.65 16.58
N VAL A 32 -0.43 1.21 15.98
CA VAL A 32 0.15 -0.12 16.24
C VAL A 32 1.33 -0.11 17.21
N ASP A 33 1.68 1.06 17.77
CA ASP A 33 2.84 1.29 18.67
C ASP A 33 4.17 0.86 18.04
N ALA A 34 4.36 1.17 16.75
CA ALA A 34 5.55 0.83 15.98
C ALA A 34 6.59 1.95 15.96
N ASP A 35 7.87 1.57 15.80
CA ASP A 35 8.95 2.50 15.49
C ASP A 35 8.77 3.07 14.07
N LEU A 36 9.07 4.36 13.89
CA LEU A 36 8.97 5.05 12.60
C LEU A 36 10.36 5.31 12.02
N HIS A 37 10.57 4.88 10.77
CA HIS A 37 11.71 5.23 9.96
C HIS A 37 11.31 6.20 8.87
N VAL A 38 12.03 7.30 8.71
CA VAL A 38 11.81 8.29 7.65
C VAL A 38 13.06 8.33 6.78
N LEU A 39 12.91 7.98 5.51
CA LEU A 39 14.01 7.88 4.55
C LEU A 39 13.80 8.85 3.39
N SER A 40 14.83 9.65 3.08
CA SER A 40 14.92 10.34 1.80
C SER A 40 16.09 9.79 0.98
N VAL A 41 15.91 9.68 -0.33
CA VAL A 41 16.95 9.16 -1.23
C VAL A 41 17.38 10.26 -2.20
N VAL A 42 18.66 10.61 -2.18
CA VAL A 42 19.26 11.53 -3.14
C VAL A 42 19.59 10.75 -4.41
N GLU A 43 18.89 11.05 -5.51
CA GLU A 43 19.06 10.32 -6.76
C GLU A 43 20.38 10.65 -7.44
N THR A 44 21.30 9.69 -7.47
CA THR A 44 22.67 9.85 -8.01
C THR A 44 22.70 10.14 -9.51
N ARG A 45 21.65 9.76 -10.26
CA ARG A 45 21.53 10.06 -11.69
C ARG A 45 21.38 11.54 -12.01
N ASP A 46 20.81 12.30 -11.09
CA ASP A 46 20.64 13.74 -11.24
C ASP A 46 21.93 14.51 -11.09
N ILE A 47 22.98 13.85 -10.60
CA ILE A 47 24.31 14.42 -10.34
C ILE A 47 25.25 14.23 -11.55
N GLU A 48 25.09 13.14 -12.33
CA GLU A 48 26.03 12.75 -13.42
C GLU A 48 25.83 13.48 -14.76
N GLY A 49 24.98 14.48 -14.84
CA GLY A 49 24.51 15.12 -16.08
C GLY A 49 25.45 16.17 -16.71
N GLY A 50 26.74 15.86 -17.01
CA GLY A 50 27.57 16.73 -17.86
C GLY A 50 28.09 18.03 -17.21
N LEU A 51 27.98 18.15 -15.87
CA LEU A 51 28.49 19.23 -15.06
C LEU A 51 30.00 19.06 -14.80
N ASP A 52 30.69 20.16 -14.51
CA ASP A 52 32.06 20.03 -14.00
C ASP A 52 32.08 19.55 -12.53
N SER A 53 33.24 19.17 -12.02
CA SER A 53 33.36 18.58 -10.69
C SER A 53 32.92 19.52 -9.55
N HIS A 54 33.00 20.83 -9.75
CA HIS A 54 32.57 21.81 -8.77
C HIS A 54 31.05 21.98 -8.77
N GLU A 55 30.46 22.09 -9.94
CA GLU A 55 29.03 22.13 -10.13
C GLU A 55 28.32 20.87 -9.63
N GLN A 56 28.96 19.69 -9.83
CA GLN A 56 28.48 18.42 -9.29
C GLN A 56 28.42 18.42 -7.75
N THR A 57 29.50 18.90 -7.09
CA THR A 57 29.58 18.96 -5.63
C THR A 57 28.55 19.94 -5.05
N GLU A 58 28.38 21.11 -5.66
CA GLU A 58 27.37 22.09 -5.22
C GLU A 58 25.94 21.53 -5.37
N ARG A 59 25.66 20.83 -6.48
CA ARG A 59 24.35 20.21 -6.70
C ARG A 59 24.08 19.09 -5.72
N GLU A 60 25.06 18.25 -5.43
CA GLU A 60 24.98 17.17 -4.44
C GLU A 60 24.65 17.72 -3.05
N GLN A 61 25.35 18.77 -2.62
CA GLN A 61 25.06 19.42 -1.35
C GLN A 61 23.65 19.99 -1.27
N LEU A 62 23.17 20.63 -2.33
CA LEU A 62 21.79 21.16 -2.38
C LEU A 62 20.73 20.05 -2.27
N LEU A 63 20.93 18.93 -2.98
CA LEU A 63 20.01 17.79 -2.92
C LEU A 63 20.02 17.12 -1.54
N GLU A 64 21.20 17.02 -0.90
CA GLU A 64 21.32 16.52 0.47
C GLU A 64 20.60 17.45 1.47
N GLU A 65 20.79 18.76 1.39
CA GLU A 65 20.10 19.74 2.25
C GLU A 65 18.57 19.69 2.07
N GLU A 66 18.08 19.53 0.83
CA GLU A 66 16.66 19.36 0.55
C GLU A 66 16.12 18.06 1.14
N ALA A 67 16.86 16.95 1.01
CA ALA A 67 16.50 15.65 1.55
C ALA A 67 16.48 15.66 3.09
N GLU A 68 17.50 16.26 3.74
CA GLU A 68 17.54 16.46 5.19
C GLU A 68 16.35 17.30 5.68
N GLY A 69 16.03 18.38 4.97
CA GLY A 69 14.86 19.21 5.27
C GLY A 69 13.53 18.45 5.18
N ALA A 70 13.41 17.53 4.21
CA ALA A 70 12.24 16.69 4.03
C ALA A 70 12.06 15.70 5.19
N VAL A 71 13.11 14.94 5.55
CA VAL A 71 13.02 13.97 6.67
C VAL A 71 12.82 14.68 8.01
N ASP A 72 13.48 15.81 8.24
CA ASP A 72 13.34 16.60 9.46
C ASP A 72 11.92 17.16 9.64
N SER A 73 11.28 17.55 8.55
CA SER A 73 9.89 18.04 8.56
C SER A 73 8.92 16.95 9.03
N ILE A 74 9.05 15.74 8.50
CA ILE A 74 8.22 14.59 8.88
C ILE A 74 8.55 14.14 10.30
N ALA A 75 9.83 14.06 10.68
CA ALA A 75 10.22 13.66 12.02
C ALA A 75 9.73 14.65 13.09
N ARG A 76 9.68 15.95 12.79
CA ARG A 76 9.07 16.94 13.71
C ARG A 76 7.59 16.71 13.90
N LEU A 77 6.85 16.43 12.82
CA LEU A 77 5.44 16.09 12.92
C LEU A 77 5.24 14.81 13.73
N ALA A 78 6.00 13.76 13.43
CA ALA A 78 5.91 12.49 14.12
C ALA A 78 6.16 12.60 15.64
N ARG A 79 7.15 13.41 16.06
CA ARG A 79 7.46 13.64 17.49
C ARG A 79 6.32 14.26 18.29
N THR A 80 5.34 14.86 17.65
CA THR A 80 4.16 15.42 18.34
C THR A 80 3.07 14.38 18.58
N HIS A 81 3.17 13.20 17.95
CA HIS A 81 2.14 12.16 18.00
C HIS A 81 2.69 10.83 18.53
N LEU A 82 3.88 10.41 18.09
CA LEU A 82 4.46 9.12 18.44
C LEU A 82 5.22 9.13 19.76
N SER A 83 5.04 8.06 20.53
CA SER A 83 5.84 7.73 21.71
C SER A 83 7.05 6.84 21.36
N GLY A 84 6.97 6.12 20.23
CA GLY A 84 7.98 5.21 19.73
C GLY A 84 9.25 5.91 19.20
N ARG A 85 10.22 5.13 18.79
CA ARG A 85 11.46 5.64 18.23
C ARG A 85 11.21 6.22 16.83
N ILE A 86 11.83 7.37 16.54
CA ILE A 86 11.83 7.96 15.22
C ILE A 86 13.27 8.01 14.72
N THR A 87 13.53 7.31 13.63
CA THR A 87 14.82 7.25 12.94
C THR A 87 14.71 8.00 11.61
N THR A 88 15.67 8.87 11.31
CA THR A 88 15.76 9.57 10.02
C THR A 88 17.02 9.15 9.28
N ALA A 89 16.92 8.99 7.97
CA ALA A 89 18.05 8.68 7.11
C ALA A 89 17.95 9.44 5.78
N VAL A 90 19.12 9.85 5.27
CA VAL A 90 19.29 10.35 3.91
C VAL A 90 20.35 9.48 3.24
N GLU A 91 20.01 8.84 2.15
CA GLU A 91 20.90 7.90 1.47
C GLU A 91 21.01 8.23 -0.04
N PRO A 92 22.21 8.16 -0.62
CA PRO A 92 22.36 8.29 -2.07
C PRO A 92 21.96 6.99 -2.77
N GLY A 93 21.36 7.09 -3.97
CA GLY A 93 21.08 5.89 -4.76
C GLY A 93 19.93 6.01 -5.73
N ILE A 94 19.41 4.85 -6.11
CA ILE A 94 18.19 4.74 -6.93
C ILE A 94 17.00 4.54 -5.98
N PRO A 95 16.01 5.44 -5.92
CA PRO A 95 15.05 5.50 -4.83
C PRO A 95 14.40 4.15 -4.47
N PHE A 96 13.81 3.43 -5.43
CA PHE A 96 13.14 2.16 -5.11
C PHE A 96 14.11 1.04 -4.67
N GLN A 97 15.37 1.06 -5.14
CA GLN A 97 16.39 0.08 -4.71
C GLN A 97 16.84 0.39 -3.29
N THR A 98 17.19 1.65 -3.04
CA THR A 98 17.60 2.10 -1.70
C THR A 98 16.50 1.88 -0.67
N ILE A 99 15.21 2.10 -1.02
CA ILE A 99 14.08 1.77 -0.15
C ILE A 99 14.06 0.29 0.19
N ASN A 100 14.20 -0.61 -0.81
CA ASN A 100 14.19 -2.06 -0.57
C ASN A 100 15.41 -2.51 0.25
N ASP A 101 16.60 -2.00 -0.06
CA ASP A 101 17.82 -2.31 0.70
C ASP A 101 17.70 -1.84 2.17
N TYR A 102 17.04 -0.70 2.38
CA TYR A 102 16.75 -0.17 3.72
C TYR A 102 15.75 -1.06 4.47
N VAL A 103 14.70 -1.54 3.80
CA VAL A 103 13.73 -2.50 4.35
C VAL A 103 14.45 -3.73 4.88
N ASP A 104 15.33 -4.34 4.07
CA ASP A 104 16.04 -5.56 4.43
C ASP A 104 17.08 -5.33 5.53
N THR A 105 17.75 -4.16 5.54
CA THR A 105 18.85 -3.86 6.49
C THR A 105 18.34 -3.47 7.88
N HIS A 106 17.14 -2.89 7.96
CA HIS A 106 16.58 -2.37 9.20
C HIS A 106 15.39 -3.17 9.72
N ASP A 107 15.14 -4.36 9.16
CA ASP A 107 14.03 -5.24 9.54
C ASP A 107 12.68 -4.50 9.56
N ILE A 108 12.40 -3.75 8.49
CA ILE A 108 11.14 -3.02 8.34
C ILE A 108 9.99 -3.99 8.04
N ASP A 109 8.87 -3.84 8.72
CA ASP A 109 7.68 -4.70 8.54
C ASP A 109 6.70 -4.15 7.52
N LEU A 110 6.66 -2.83 7.33
CA LEU A 110 5.68 -2.15 6.51
C LEU A 110 6.23 -0.86 5.91
N VAL A 111 5.96 -0.62 4.62
CA VAL A 111 6.24 0.65 3.95
C VAL A 111 4.96 1.44 3.76
N VAL A 112 4.96 2.74 4.05
CA VAL A 112 3.83 3.65 3.77
C VAL A 112 4.32 4.83 2.94
N MET A 113 3.76 5.01 1.73
CA MET A 113 4.23 6.04 0.81
C MET A 113 3.12 6.65 -0.04
N GLY A 114 3.32 7.89 -0.46
CA GLY A 114 2.45 8.53 -1.44
C GLY A 114 2.60 7.91 -2.83
N THR A 115 1.52 7.91 -3.59
CA THR A 115 1.54 7.43 -5.00
C THR A 115 2.15 8.42 -5.97
N GLN A 116 2.30 9.70 -5.60
CA GLN A 116 2.85 10.76 -6.45
C GLN A 116 4.02 11.46 -5.75
N GLY A 117 5.08 11.72 -6.52
CA GLY A 117 6.25 12.46 -6.09
C GLY A 117 6.33 13.84 -6.79
N GLN A 118 7.53 14.46 -6.78
CA GLN A 118 7.79 15.80 -7.34
C GLN A 118 7.41 15.96 -8.81
N THR A 119 7.42 14.90 -9.60
CA THR A 119 7.15 14.92 -11.05
C THR A 119 5.70 14.58 -11.44
N GLY A 120 4.84 14.30 -10.48
CA GLY A 120 3.45 13.88 -10.72
C GLY A 120 2.52 15.03 -11.04
N PHE A 121 2.21 15.26 -12.34
CA PHE A 121 1.30 16.32 -12.80
C PHE A 121 -0.14 15.84 -13.07
N GLU A 122 -0.44 14.56 -13.08
CA GLU A 122 -1.77 14.02 -13.40
C GLU A 122 -2.29 13.11 -12.29
N ARG A 123 -3.54 13.33 -11.88
CA ARG A 123 -4.24 12.64 -10.77
C ARG A 123 -4.30 11.11 -10.88
N VAL A 124 -4.02 10.52 -12.04
CA VAL A 124 -4.21 9.08 -12.33
C VAL A 124 -2.89 8.34 -12.54
N VAL A 125 -1.75 8.98 -12.33
CA VAL A 125 -0.44 8.36 -12.59
C VAL A 125 0.17 7.87 -11.28
N LEU A 126 0.40 6.56 -11.18
CA LEU A 126 1.23 5.98 -10.13
C LEU A 126 2.69 6.37 -10.39
N GLY A 127 3.33 7.04 -9.44
CA GLY A 127 4.71 7.49 -9.53
C GLY A 127 5.67 6.31 -9.71
N SER A 128 6.75 6.52 -10.49
CA SER A 128 7.69 5.46 -10.84
C SER A 128 8.37 4.80 -9.64
N VAL A 129 8.59 5.54 -8.55
CA VAL A 129 9.17 5.01 -7.31
C VAL A 129 8.12 4.14 -6.60
N ALA A 130 6.90 4.65 -6.40
CA ALA A 130 5.82 3.91 -5.75
C ALA A 130 5.48 2.62 -6.51
N GLU A 131 5.34 2.69 -7.85
CA GLU A 131 5.08 1.50 -8.68
C GLU A 131 6.18 0.44 -8.50
N ARG A 132 7.45 0.86 -8.56
CA ARG A 132 8.58 -0.08 -8.44
C ARG A 132 8.69 -0.63 -7.02
N THR A 133 8.49 0.17 -5.99
CA THR A 133 8.51 -0.28 -4.59
C THR A 133 7.41 -1.32 -4.36
N VAL A 134 6.16 -1.07 -4.74
CA VAL A 134 5.06 -2.06 -4.65
C VAL A 134 5.38 -3.36 -5.37
N ARG A 135 6.12 -3.29 -6.49
CA ARG A 135 6.50 -4.48 -7.28
C ARG A 135 7.64 -5.29 -6.71
N THR A 136 8.52 -4.67 -5.93
CA THR A 136 9.82 -5.28 -5.57
C THR A 136 10.07 -5.34 -4.07
N ALA A 137 9.29 -4.66 -3.24
CA ALA A 137 9.41 -4.74 -1.79
C ALA A 137 9.10 -6.17 -1.29
N ALA A 138 9.87 -6.60 -0.31
CA ALA A 138 9.69 -7.90 0.36
C ALA A 138 8.58 -7.84 1.43
N VAL A 139 8.15 -6.65 1.80
CA VAL A 139 7.13 -6.38 2.84
C VAL A 139 5.91 -5.68 2.24
N PRO A 140 4.74 -5.71 2.90
CA PRO A 140 3.58 -4.95 2.45
C PRO A 140 3.89 -3.46 2.28
N THR A 141 3.29 -2.88 1.26
CA THR A 141 3.45 -1.46 0.95
C THR A 141 2.07 -0.80 0.89
N ILE A 142 1.80 0.13 1.79
CA ILE A 142 0.61 0.97 1.75
C ILE A 142 0.88 2.18 0.86
N THR A 143 0.07 2.31 -0.17
CA THR A 143 0.09 3.44 -1.09
C THR A 143 -1.06 4.39 -0.78
N VAL A 144 -0.77 5.69 -0.77
CA VAL A 144 -1.75 6.74 -0.46
C VAL A 144 -1.85 7.69 -1.66
N THR A 145 -3.03 7.78 -2.25
CA THR A 145 -3.28 8.71 -3.35
C THR A 145 -3.49 10.14 -2.84
N PRO A 146 -3.24 11.17 -3.65
CA PRO A 146 -3.54 12.55 -3.26
C PRO A 146 -5.02 12.83 -3.04
N ASP A 147 -5.89 12.01 -3.63
CA ASP A 147 -7.35 12.11 -3.48
C ASP A 147 -7.86 11.39 -2.23
N ALA A 148 -6.99 10.68 -1.48
CA ALA A 148 -7.36 10.13 -0.19
C ALA A 148 -7.69 11.27 0.78
N ASP A 149 -8.73 11.09 1.58
CA ASP A 149 -9.18 12.10 2.53
C ASP A 149 -8.00 12.59 3.40
N ILE A 150 -7.77 13.91 3.36
CA ILE A 150 -6.73 14.54 4.15
C ILE A 150 -7.27 14.68 5.57
N VAL A 151 -6.90 13.71 6.40
CA VAL A 151 -7.20 13.72 7.83
C VAL A 151 -5.97 14.24 8.58
N GLU A 152 -6.16 15.03 9.63
CA GLU A 152 -5.05 15.45 10.48
C GLU A 152 -4.47 14.23 11.23
N VAL A 153 -3.16 14.26 11.51
CA VAL A 153 -2.50 13.17 12.22
C VAL A 153 -3.13 13.01 13.62
N GLY A 154 -3.46 11.77 13.99
CA GLY A 154 -4.16 11.41 15.22
C GLY A 154 -5.70 11.38 15.10
N GLU A 155 -6.26 11.76 13.96
CA GLU A 155 -7.70 11.70 13.69
C GLU A 155 -8.11 10.52 12.82
N GLN A 156 -7.13 9.86 12.15
CA GLN A 156 -7.41 8.70 11.30
C GLN A 156 -7.90 7.52 12.15
N ARG A 157 -9.00 6.95 11.70
CA ARG A 157 -9.52 5.68 12.21
C ARG A 157 -9.62 4.68 11.09
N TYR A 158 -9.28 3.43 11.38
CA TYR A 158 -9.43 2.31 10.47
C TYR A 158 -10.55 1.42 11.01
N GLU A 159 -11.80 1.79 10.74
CA GLU A 159 -12.97 1.07 11.25
C GLU A 159 -13.40 -0.06 10.30
N ASN A 160 -13.15 0.09 8.99
CA ASN A 160 -13.56 -0.85 7.95
C ASN A 160 -12.38 -1.19 7.02
N VAL A 161 -11.96 -2.44 6.99
CA VAL A 161 -10.85 -2.93 6.15
C VAL A 161 -11.39 -3.88 5.08
N LEU A 162 -11.18 -3.56 3.80
CA LEU A 162 -11.63 -4.39 2.68
C LEU A 162 -10.55 -5.36 2.22
N LEU A 163 -10.88 -6.65 2.21
CA LEU A 163 -10.06 -7.75 1.72
C LEU A 163 -10.70 -8.36 0.47
N PRO A 164 -10.42 -7.83 -0.73
CA PRO A 164 -10.89 -8.45 -1.97
C PRO A 164 -10.21 -9.79 -2.17
N THR A 165 -10.97 -10.78 -2.62
CA THR A 165 -10.40 -12.10 -2.88
C THR A 165 -10.81 -12.63 -4.25
N ASP A 166 -9.90 -13.33 -4.91
CA ASP A 166 -10.14 -14.17 -6.08
C ASP A 166 -9.84 -15.65 -5.79
N GLY A 167 -9.48 -15.98 -4.54
CA GLY A 167 -9.11 -17.32 -4.11
C GLY A 167 -7.69 -17.74 -4.56
N SER A 168 -6.85 -16.80 -5.01
CA SER A 168 -5.46 -17.07 -5.34
C SER A 168 -4.57 -17.06 -4.09
N GLU A 169 -3.37 -17.64 -4.18
CA GLU A 169 -2.36 -17.61 -3.11
C GLU A 169 -1.99 -16.18 -2.70
N GLY A 170 -1.86 -15.27 -3.67
CA GLY A 170 -1.60 -13.86 -3.37
C GLY A 170 -2.74 -13.20 -2.60
N ALA A 171 -4.00 -13.54 -2.90
CA ALA A 171 -5.15 -13.07 -2.13
C ALA A 171 -5.17 -13.67 -0.72
N GLU A 172 -4.77 -14.93 -0.55
CA GLU A 172 -4.69 -15.56 0.77
C GLU A 172 -3.66 -14.91 1.69
N LEU A 173 -2.48 -14.57 1.16
CA LEU A 173 -1.46 -13.82 1.91
C LEU A 173 -1.98 -12.43 2.32
N ALA A 174 -2.69 -11.75 1.42
CA ALA A 174 -3.30 -10.45 1.69
C ALA A 174 -4.41 -10.55 2.77
N ILE A 175 -5.18 -11.63 2.76
CA ILE A 175 -6.19 -11.90 3.80
C ILE A 175 -5.54 -12.04 5.17
N ASP A 176 -4.45 -12.79 5.29
CA ASP A 176 -3.74 -12.98 6.57
C ASP A 176 -3.21 -11.64 7.11
N TRP A 177 -2.60 -10.82 6.25
CA TRP A 177 -2.17 -9.47 6.60
C TRP A 177 -3.33 -8.55 6.97
N GLY A 178 -4.39 -8.56 6.17
CA GLY A 178 -5.56 -7.71 6.41
C GLY A 178 -6.30 -8.04 7.70
N ILE A 179 -6.41 -9.32 8.06
CA ILE A 179 -6.97 -9.77 9.35
C ILE A 179 -6.07 -9.32 10.50
N THR A 180 -4.74 -9.41 10.34
CA THR A 180 -3.79 -8.92 11.34
C THR A 180 -3.97 -7.41 11.58
N LEU A 181 -3.98 -6.61 10.50
CA LEU A 181 -4.19 -5.16 10.61
C LEU A 181 -5.56 -4.82 11.21
N ALA A 182 -6.62 -5.50 10.76
CA ALA A 182 -7.96 -5.29 11.32
C ALA A 182 -8.02 -5.59 12.82
N GLY A 183 -7.33 -6.64 13.27
CA GLY A 183 -7.20 -6.95 14.70
C GLY A 183 -6.46 -5.88 15.49
N LEU A 184 -5.39 -5.28 14.91
CA LEU A 184 -4.64 -4.19 15.54
C LEU A 184 -5.48 -2.89 15.62
N PHE A 185 -6.37 -2.66 14.65
CA PHE A 185 -7.22 -1.47 14.58
C PHE A 185 -8.55 -1.61 15.31
N ASP A 186 -8.92 -2.80 15.79
CA ASP A 186 -10.27 -3.16 16.25
C ASP A 186 -11.33 -2.90 15.15
N ALA A 187 -10.97 -3.19 13.90
CA ALA A 187 -11.75 -2.90 12.71
C ALA A 187 -12.62 -4.07 12.27
N THR A 188 -13.70 -3.75 11.54
CA THR A 188 -14.50 -4.74 10.83
C THR A 188 -13.85 -5.08 9.49
N VAL A 189 -13.64 -6.36 9.23
CA VAL A 189 -13.23 -6.86 7.92
C VAL A 189 -14.43 -6.90 6.98
N HIS A 190 -14.26 -6.34 5.80
CA HIS A 190 -15.13 -6.52 4.66
C HIS A 190 -14.43 -7.42 3.64
N THR A 191 -15.16 -8.30 2.97
CA THR A 191 -14.60 -9.09 1.86
C THR A 191 -15.54 -9.10 0.68
N VAL A 192 -14.96 -9.05 -0.52
CA VAL A 192 -15.74 -9.09 -1.77
C VAL A 192 -15.09 -10.04 -2.77
N TYR A 193 -15.90 -10.88 -3.38
CA TYR A 193 -15.52 -11.67 -4.55
C TYR A 193 -16.31 -11.18 -5.76
N SER A 194 -15.62 -10.90 -6.87
CA SER A 194 -16.21 -10.41 -8.11
C SER A 194 -16.44 -11.54 -9.11
N VAL A 195 -17.69 -11.73 -9.51
CA VAL A 195 -18.09 -12.66 -10.58
C VAL A 195 -18.19 -11.88 -11.89
N ASP A 196 -17.17 -11.97 -12.74
CA ASP A 196 -17.12 -11.29 -14.04
C ASP A 196 -17.37 -12.28 -15.19
N THR A 197 -18.57 -12.25 -15.71
CA THR A 197 -18.98 -13.04 -16.90
C THR A 197 -18.98 -12.23 -18.19
N SER A 198 -18.54 -10.98 -18.18
CA SER A 198 -18.63 -10.06 -19.33
C SER A 198 -17.84 -10.54 -20.57
N ARG A 199 -16.90 -11.45 -20.39
CA ARG A 199 -16.08 -12.04 -21.46
C ARG A 199 -16.70 -13.26 -22.14
N PHE A 200 -17.85 -13.75 -21.63
CA PHE A 200 -18.50 -14.96 -22.12
C PHE A 200 -19.81 -14.61 -22.84
N GLY A 201 -20.16 -15.37 -23.89
CA GLY A 201 -21.44 -15.22 -24.57
C GLY A 201 -22.63 -15.65 -23.68
N SER A 202 -23.85 -15.20 -24.02
CA SER A 202 -25.03 -15.36 -23.17
C SER A 202 -25.42 -16.80 -22.80
N ALA A 203 -25.09 -17.78 -23.65
CA ALA A 203 -25.40 -19.19 -23.37
C ALA A 203 -24.34 -19.88 -22.51
N GLU A 204 -23.06 -19.61 -22.76
CA GLU A 204 -21.94 -20.11 -21.97
C GLU A 204 -21.84 -19.37 -20.62
N GLY A 205 -22.24 -18.10 -20.60
CA GLY A 205 -22.21 -17.26 -19.41
C GLY A 205 -23.05 -17.80 -18.25
N THR A 206 -24.13 -18.51 -18.50
CA THR A 206 -25.04 -19.03 -17.44
C THR A 206 -24.41 -20.23 -16.69
N GLU A 207 -23.76 -21.16 -17.40
CA GLU A 207 -23.09 -22.31 -16.76
C GLU A 207 -21.82 -21.88 -16.02
N ILE A 208 -21.06 -20.97 -16.63
CA ILE A 208 -19.83 -20.41 -16.04
C ILE A 208 -20.16 -19.56 -14.81
N HIS A 209 -21.26 -18.81 -14.84
CA HIS A 209 -21.72 -17.99 -13.71
C HIS A 209 -21.90 -18.82 -12.44
N GLY A 210 -22.62 -19.95 -12.53
CA GLY A 210 -22.83 -20.83 -11.37
C GLY A 210 -21.52 -21.41 -10.79
N SER A 211 -20.58 -21.78 -11.67
CA SER A 211 -19.26 -22.25 -11.22
C SER A 211 -18.42 -21.13 -10.56
N LEU A 212 -18.47 -19.91 -11.09
CA LEU A 212 -17.76 -18.76 -10.50
C LEU A 212 -18.41 -18.33 -9.18
N GLU A 213 -19.72 -18.38 -9.06
CA GLU A 213 -20.43 -18.14 -7.79
C GLU A 213 -20.03 -19.15 -6.72
N GLN A 214 -19.98 -20.44 -7.07
CA GLN A 214 -19.54 -21.47 -6.15
C GLN A 214 -18.10 -21.25 -5.69
N THR A 215 -17.17 -20.97 -6.62
CA THR A 215 -15.79 -20.65 -6.28
C THR A 215 -15.71 -19.41 -5.40
N GLY A 216 -16.53 -18.40 -5.67
CA GLY A 216 -16.60 -17.19 -4.86
C GLY A 216 -17.10 -17.46 -3.44
N GLN A 217 -18.13 -18.31 -3.29
CA GLN A 217 -18.62 -18.71 -1.97
C GLN A 217 -17.58 -19.47 -1.17
N GLU A 218 -16.83 -20.38 -1.80
CA GLU A 218 -15.73 -21.11 -1.17
C GLU A 218 -14.62 -20.15 -0.70
N ALA A 219 -14.23 -19.17 -1.56
CA ALA A 219 -13.25 -18.16 -1.20
C ALA A 219 -13.71 -17.27 -0.04
N LEU A 220 -14.96 -16.82 -0.04
CA LEU A 220 -15.53 -16.03 1.05
C LEU A 220 -15.63 -16.81 2.37
N GLU A 221 -15.96 -18.12 2.32
CA GLU A 221 -15.98 -18.95 3.54
C GLU A 221 -14.56 -19.12 4.12
N THR A 222 -13.53 -19.23 3.28
CA THR A 222 -12.13 -19.24 3.73
C THR A 222 -11.79 -17.95 4.50
N VAL A 223 -12.14 -16.79 3.99
CA VAL A 223 -11.92 -15.50 4.71
C VAL A 223 -12.65 -15.48 6.04
N LYS A 224 -13.92 -15.95 6.03
CA LYS A 224 -14.77 -15.99 7.23
C LYS A 224 -14.21 -16.92 8.31
N GLU A 225 -13.68 -18.08 7.93
CA GLU A 225 -13.03 -19.00 8.86
C GLU A 225 -11.79 -18.37 9.50
N ARG A 226 -10.96 -17.68 8.71
CA ARG A 226 -9.76 -17.00 9.19
C ARG A 226 -10.09 -15.81 10.10
N ALA A 227 -11.04 -14.97 9.72
CA ALA A 227 -11.49 -13.84 10.54
C ALA A 227 -12.06 -14.31 11.89
N ARG A 228 -12.88 -15.38 11.86
CA ARG A 228 -13.43 -15.99 13.06
C ARG A 228 -12.36 -16.60 13.97
N ALA A 229 -11.31 -17.22 13.40
CA ALA A 229 -10.19 -17.76 14.17
C ALA A 229 -9.35 -16.67 14.84
N ALA A 230 -9.35 -15.46 14.31
CA ALA A 230 -8.67 -14.27 14.84
C ALA A 230 -9.58 -13.38 15.72
N ASP A 231 -10.86 -13.76 15.95
CA ASP A 231 -11.87 -12.99 16.68
C ASP A 231 -12.15 -11.61 16.07
N VAL A 232 -12.07 -11.52 14.74
CA VAL A 232 -12.32 -10.28 13.97
C VAL A 232 -13.71 -10.33 13.34
N SER A 233 -14.46 -9.23 13.45
CA SER A 233 -15.77 -9.08 12.82
C SER A 233 -15.67 -9.09 11.30
N LEU A 234 -16.61 -9.76 10.61
CA LEU A 234 -16.59 -9.87 9.15
C LEU A 234 -17.95 -9.62 8.52
N ALA A 235 -17.95 -8.78 7.48
CA ALA A 235 -19.02 -8.64 6.49
C ALA A 235 -18.50 -9.12 5.12
N GLY A 236 -19.29 -9.87 4.36
CA GLY A 236 -18.84 -10.40 3.06
C GLY A 236 -19.94 -10.48 2.04
N SER A 237 -19.62 -10.24 0.76
CA SER A 237 -20.57 -10.30 -0.34
C SER A 237 -19.96 -10.81 -1.65
N LEU A 238 -20.83 -11.44 -2.47
CA LEU A 238 -20.57 -11.67 -3.88
C LEU A 238 -21.08 -10.47 -4.67
N ALA A 239 -20.27 -9.98 -5.60
CA ALA A 239 -20.68 -8.89 -6.48
C ALA A 239 -20.45 -9.29 -7.96
N SER A 240 -21.20 -8.69 -8.87
CA SER A 240 -21.09 -8.96 -10.31
C SER A 240 -20.39 -7.81 -11.02
N GLY A 241 -19.47 -8.13 -11.91
CA GLY A 241 -18.81 -7.15 -12.77
C GLY A 241 -17.27 -7.24 -12.75
N PRO A 242 -16.57 -6.30 -13.41
CA PRO A 242 -15.12 -6.25 -13.45
C PRO A 242 -14.53 -6.01 -12.05
N ALA A 243 -13.57 -6.86 -11.63
CA ALA A 243 -13.07 -6.90 -10.26
C ALA A 243 -12.59 -5.53 -9.71
N ALA A 244 -11.78 -4.78 -10.46
CA ALA A 244 -11.28 -3.48 -9.99
C ALA A 244 -12.44 -2.49 -9.74
N ARG A 245 -13.43 -2.45 -10.64
CA ARG A 245 -14.60 -1.58 -10.48
C ARG A 245 -15.45 -1.99 -9.28
N THR A 246 -15.64 -3.28 -9.10
CA THR A 246 -16.39 -3.84 -7.96
C THR A 246 -15.73 -3.46 -6.64
N ILE A 247 -14.39 -3.59 -6.55
CA ILE A 247 -13.62 -3.23 -5.35
C ILE A 247 -13.77 -1.74 -5.04
N LEU A 248 -13.59 -0.86 -6.04
CA LEU A 248 -13.69 0.58 -5.86
C LEU A 248 -15.11 1.02 -5.48
N SER A 249 -16.15 0.51 -6.16
CA SER A 249 -17.54 0.84 -5.80
C SER A 249 -17.90 0.33 -4.39
N TYR A 250 -17.46 -0.89 -4.04
CA TYR A 250 -17.68 -1.44 -2.71
C TYR A 250 -17.00 -0.59 -1.61
N SER A 251 -15.80 -0.10 -1.90
CA SER A 251 -15.06 0.77 -0.97
C SER A 251 -15.81 2.06 -0.67
N GLU A 252 -16.40 2.69 -1.69
CA GLU A 252 -17.19 3.91 -1.53
C GLU A 252 -18.53 3.65 -0.81
N GLU A 253 -19.24 2.55 -1.18
CA GLU A 253 -20.56 2.22 -0.65
C GLU A 253 -20.55 1.79 0.82
N HIS A 254 -19.41 1.29 1.32
CA HIS A 254 -19.28 0.73 2.67
C HIS A 254 -18.29 1.50 3.55
N GLU A 255 -17.95 2.72 3.17
CA GLU A 255 -17.07 3.60 3.94
C GLU A 255 -15.77 2.89 4.38
N ILE A 256 -15.11 2.24 3.42
CA ILE A 256 -13.85 1.52 3.67
C ILE A 256 -12.72 2.50 3.93
N ASP A 257 -11.90 2.24 4.95
CA ASP A 257 -10.77 3.07 5.34
C ASP A 257 -9.43 2.55 4.80
N LEU A 258 -9.35 1.25 4.50
CA LEU A 258 -8.15 0.58 3.98
C LEU A 258 -8.54 -0.60 3.10
N ILE A 259 -7.94 -0.69 1.91
CA ILE A 259 -8.02 -1.88 1.06
C ILE A 259 -6.73 -2.68 1.23
N VAL A 260 -6.80 -3.99 1.50
CA VAL A 260 -5.63 -4.88 1.57
C VAL A 260 -5.75 -5.95 0.51
N MET A 261 -4.82 -6.01 -0.42
CA MET A 261 -4.88 -6.94 -1.54
C MET A 261 -3.50 -7.42 -1.99
N GLY A 262 -3.44 -8.60 -2.58
CA GLY A 262 -2.21 -9.15 -3.13
C GLY A 262 -1.71 -8.36 -4.35
N THR A 263 -0.40 -8.30 -4.53
CA THR A 263 0.20 -7.72 -5.75
C THR A 263 -0.09 -8.56 -7.00
N HIS A 264 -0.42 -9.84 -6.84
CA HIS A 264 -0.71 -10.79 -7.91
C HIS A 264 -1.99 -11.57 -7.62
N GLY A 265 -2.74 -11.92 -8.68
CA GLY A 265 -3.89 -12.80 -8.63
C GLY A 265 -3.62 -14.11 -9.39
N ARG A 266 -4.71 -14.81 -9.83
CA ARG A 266 -4.71 -16.11 -10.52
C ARG A 266 -3.77 -16.23 -11.73
N SER A 267 -3.46 -15.14 -12.40
CA SER A 267 -2.64 -15.14 -13.62
C SER A 267 -1.14 -14.93 -13.37
N GLY A 268 -0.67 -14.99 -12.13
CA GLY A 268 0.68 -14.69 -11.64
C GLY A 268 1.85 -15.06 -12.55
N LEU A 269 2.05 -14.28 -13.61
CA LEU A 269 2.99 -14.61 -14.70
C LEU A 269 4.42 -14.12 -14.47
N SER A 270 4.67 -13.29 -13.47
CA SER A 270 6.02 -12.80 -13.16
C SER A 270 6.04 -12.05 -11.83
N ARG A 271 6.98 -12.35 -10.96
CA ARG A 271 7.25 -11.64 -9.70
C ARG A 271 7.52 -10.12 -9.87
N TYR A 272 7.69 -9.67 -11.10
CA TYR A 272 8.04 -8.28 -11.43
C TYR A 272 6.89 -7.46 -12.04
N LEU A 273 5.65 -7.98 -12.06
CA LEU A 273 4.50 -7.27 -12.63
C LEU A 273 3.40 -7.19 -11.59
N ILE A 274 2.91 -6.00 -11.31
CA ILE A 274 1.68 -5.79 -10.53
C ILE A 274 0.51 -6.34 -11.34
N GLY A 275 -0.40 -7.06 -10.69
CA GLY A 275 -1.64 -7.52 -11.31
C GLY A 275 -2.50 -6.34 -11.78
N SER A 276 -3.16 -6.48 -12.93
CA SER A 276 -3.94 -5.40 -13.54
C SER A 276 -5.07 -4.89 -12.64
N VAL A 277 -5.64 -5.75 -11.80
CA VAL A 277 -6.67 -5.34 -10.81
C VAL A 277 -6.03 -4.47 -9.74
N THR A 278 -4.92 -4.92 -9.15
CA THR A 278 -4.19 -4.18 -8.11
C THR A 278 -3.69 -2.83 -8.64
N GLU A 279 -3.10 -2.80 -9.84
CA GLU A 279 -2.67 -1.56 -10.48
C GLU A 279 -3.83 -0.58 -10.66
N THR A 280 -4.98 -1.07 -11.13
CA THR A 280 -6.18 -0.22 -11.32
C THR A 280 -6.72 0.29 -9.99
N VAL A 281 -6.75 -0.54 -8.95
CA VAL A 281 -7.22 -0.13 -7.62
C VAL A 281 -6.27 0.90 -7.01
N VAL A 282 -4.95 0.66 -7.01
CA VAL A 282 -3.94 1.59 -6.49
C VAL A 282 -4.00 2.97 -7.16
N ARG A 283 -4.30 3.02 -8.47
CA ARG A 283 -4.40 4.29 -9.22
C ARG A 283 -5.67 5.08 -8.94
N ASN A 284 -6.76 4.41 -8.58
CA ASN A 284 -8.09 5.03 -8.55
C ASN A 284 -8.77 4.99 -7.18
N ALA A 285 -8.18 4.34 -6.18
CA ALA A 285 -8.76 4.34 -4.84
C ALA A 285 -8.68 5.72 -4.19
N THR A 286 -9.75 6.09 -3.51
CA THR A 286 -9.83 7.30 -2.66
C THR A 286 -9.38 7.03 -1.23
N VAL A 287 -9.04 5.78 -0.91
CA VAL A 287 -8.54 5.32 0.38
C VAL A 287 -7.18 4.66 0.22
N PRO A 288 -6.37 4.54 1.27
CA PRO A 288 -5.10 3.80 1.22
C PRO A 288 -5.26 2.37 0.73
N VAL A 289 -4.27 1.89 -0.04
CA VAL A 289 -4.22 0.51 -0.54
C VAL A 289 -2.94 -0.17 -0.07
N CYS A 290 -3.09 -1.20 0.74
CA CYS A 290 -2.01 -2.08 1.17
C CYS A 290 -1.81 -3.20 0.14
N CYS A 291 -0.68 -3.18 -0.51
CA CYS A 291 -0.25 -4.17 -1.50
C CYS A 291 0.66 -5.20 -0.83
N VAL A 292 0.19 -6.45 -0.73
CA VAL A 292 0.92 -7.55 -0.09
C VAL A 292 1.69 -8.34 -1.13
N PRO A 293 3.03 -8.43 -1.03
CA PRO A 293 3.84 -9.16 -1.99
C PRO A 293 3.65 -10.67 -1.87
N MET A 294 3.85 -11.40 -2.96
CA MET A 294 4.07 -12.84 -2.93
C MET A 294 5.54 -13.11 -2.58
N GLN A 295 5.76 -13.88 -1.53
CA GLN A 295 7.10 -14.31 -1.10
C GLN A 295 7.72 -15.34 -2.05
#